data_4c9c2a8d68221498b7f91fdd58066775
#
_entry.id   4c9c2a8d68221498b7f91fdd58066775
#
_cell.length_a   1.000
_cell.length_b   1.000
_cell.length_c   1.000
_cell.angle_alpha   90.00
_cell.angle_beta   90.00
_cell.angle_gamma   90.00
#
_symmetry.space_group_name_H-M   'P 1'
#
loop_
_entity.id
_entity.type
_entity.pdbx_description
1 polymer ?
#
loop_
_entity_poly.entity_id
_entity_poly.type
_entity_poly.pdbx_seq_one_letter_code
_entity_poly.pdbx_strand_id
1 'polypeptide(L)'
;VYKGTYVMNAKKIKQVVGGWSETQVDAAVLEVLDFVLNKEEFPSVLKRIVDAKKQIVNGTNYHITFELKNNEVWHAKVHKSFSNEFVFIERPSKKRK
;
A
#
# COMPACT_ATOMS: atom_id res chain seq x y z
N VAL A 1 2.80 -19.01 -4.94
CA VAL A 1 2.57 -18.90 -4.73
C VAL A 1 2.42 -18.99 -4.81
N TYR A 2 2.96 -18.89 -4.87
CA TYR A 2 2.70 -18.85 -4.76
C TYR A 2 2.71 -19.28 -4.83
N LYS A 3 2.65 -19.04 -4.87
CA LYS A 3 2.58 -19.30 -4.84
C LYS A 3 2.26 -19.31 -5.05
N GLY A 4 2.39 -19.74 -5.40
CA GLY A 4 2.26 -19.51 -5.47
C GLY A 4 1.97 -19.51 -5.80
N THR A 5 1.72 -19.48 -6.06
CA THR A 5 1.46 -19.36 -6.27
C THR A 5 1.13 -19.40 -6.64
N TYR A 6 1.03 -19.56 -7.11
CA TYR A 6 0.67 -19.51 -7.44
C TYR A 6 0.25 -19.81 -8.06
N VAL A 7 -0.18 -20.06 -8.32
CA VAL A 7 -0.70 -20.24 -8.93
C VAL A 7 -1.11 -20.49 -9.39
N MET A 8 -1.33 -20.69 -9.84
CA MET A 8 -1.81 -20.72 -10.39
C MET A 8 -2.44 -20.91 -10.74
N ASN A 9 -2.68 -21.06 -11.06
CA ASN A 9 -3.48 -20.99 -11.62
C ASN A 9 -3.87 -20.81 -12.20
N ALA A 10 -4.05 -21.04 -12.75
CA ALA A 10 -4.41 -20.63 -13.31
C ALA A 10 -4.97 -19.97 -13.76
N LYS A 11 -5.83 -20.20 -13.84
CA LYS A 11 -6.33 -19.25 -14.21
C LYS A 11 -5.63 -18.25 -13.94
N LYS A 12 -5.38 -17.88 -14.23
CA LYS A 12 -4.65 -17.06 -13.95
C LYS A 12 -5.05 -15.78 -13.99
N ILE A 13 -5.03 -15.14 -13.08
CA ILE A 13 -5.25 -13.82 -13.08
C ILE A 13 -4.24 -13.15 -13.84
N LYS A 14 -4.61 -12.43 -14.80
CA LYS A 14 -3.71 -11.73 -15.50
C LYS A 14 -3.32 -10.55 -14.78
N GLN A 15 -2.08 -10.35 -14.54
CA GLN A 15 -1.56 -9.16 -13.95
C GLN A 15 -1.47 -8.12 -15.04
N VAL A 16 -2.20 -7.06 -14.94
CA VAL A 16 -2.18 -6.00 -15.94
C VAL A 16 -1.12 -4.99 -15.55
N VAL A 17 -0.14 -4.79 -16.41
CA VAL A 17 0.91 -3.80 -16.15
C VAL A 17 0.27 -2.43 -16.03
N GLY A 18 0.55 -1.72 -14.97
CA GLY A 18 -0.05 -0.42 -14.71
C GLY A 18 -1.36 -0.47 -13.98
N GLY A 19 -1.96 -1.66 -13.82
CA GLY A 19 -3.20 -1.78 -13.09
C GLY A 19 -2.97 -1.98 -11.61
N TRP A 20 -3.94 -1.58 -10.79
CA TRP A 20 -3.87 -1.77 -9.35
C TRP A 20 -4.41 -3.15 -8.98
N SER A 21 -3.75 -3.80 -8.06
CA SER A 21 -4.22 -5.09 -7.56
C SER A 21 -4.09 -5.12 -6.04
N GLU A 22 -4.91 -5.95 -5.42
CA GLU A 22 -4.83 -6.14 -3.97
C GLU A 22 -3.50 -6.76 -3.62
N THR A 23 -2.97 -6.39 -2.47
CA THR A 23 -1.77 -7.01 -1.96
C THR A 23 -1.95 -7.33 -0.50
N GLN A 24 -1.27 -8.38 -0.06
CA GLN A 24 -1.29 -8.73 1.35
C GLN A 24 -0.43 -7.75 2.12
N VAL A 25 -0.69 -7.67 3.42
CA VAL A 25 0.11 -6.82 4.28
C VAL A 25 1.39 -7.58 4.59
N ASP A 26 2.39 -7.38 3.75
CA ASP A 26 3.68 -8.04 3.90
C ASP A 26 4.72 -7.01 4.35
N ALA A 27 5.99 -7.43 4.39
CA ALA A 27 7.05 -6.56 4.86
C ALA A 27 7.15 -5.27 4.04
N ALA A 28 6.94 -5.37 2.72
CA ALA A 28 7.03 -4.20 1.86
C ALA A 28 5.92 -3.19 2.19
N VAL A 29 4.71 -3.68 2.43
CA VAL A 29 3.60 -2.81 2.79
C VAL A 29 3.88 -2.13 4.12
N LEU A 30 4.43 -2.88 5.08
CA LEU A 30 4.73 -2.30 6.39
C LEU A 30 5.81 -1.25 6.30
N GLU A 31 6.81 -1.45 5.44
CA GLU A 31 7.85 -0.44 5.24
C GLU A 31 7.27 0.83 4.65
N VAL A 32 6.36 0.68 3.69
CA VAL A 32 5.72 1.85 3.08
C VAL A 32 4.88 2.60 4.12
N LEU A 33 4.12 1.87 4.92
CA LEU A 33 3.31 2.49 5.94
C LEU A 33 4.17 3.21 6.96
N ASP A 34 5.30 2.60 7.34
CA ASP A 34 6.23 3.21 8.28
C ASP A 34 6.75 4.53 7.72
N PHE A 35 7.08 4.55 6.43
CA PHE A 35 7.50 5.77 5.77
C PHE A 35 6.41 6.85 5.88
N VAL A 36 5.15 6.47 5.60
CA VAL A 36 4.03 7.41 5.65
C VAL A 36 3.88 7.99 7.07
N LEU A 37 3.90 7.11 8.06
CA LEU A 37 3.66 7.54 9.44
C LEU A 37 4.80 8.39 9.98
N ASN A 38 6.00 8.24 9.44
CA ASN A 38 7.15 9.01 9.89
C ASN A 38 7.32 10.32 9.15
N LYS A 39 6.72 10.47 7.97
CA LYS A 39 6.88 11.69 7.18
C LYS A 39 5.81 12.73 7.46
N GLU A 40 4.68 12.33 7.99
CA GLU A 40 3.58 13.24 8.25
C GLU A 40 3.14 13.08 9.68
N GLU A 41 2.58 14.15 10.23
CA GLU A 41 2.04 14.07 11.58
C GLU A 41 0.57 13.71 11.52
N PHE A 42 0.17 12.83 12.40
CA PHE A 42 -1.22 12.38 12.46
C PHE A 42 -1.78 12.66 13.84
N PRO A 43 -3.10 12.92 13.93
CA PRO A 43 -3.71 13.25 15.22
C PRO A 43 -3.84 12.09 16.18
N SER A 44 -3.51 10.88 15.76
CA SER A 44 -3.63 9.71 16.60
C SER A 44 -2.68 8.64 16.07
N VAL A 45 -2.57 7.54 16.79
CA VAL A 45 -1.68 6.45 16.39
C VAL A 45 -2.44 5.44 15.55
N LEU A 46 -1.69 4.59 14.84
CA LEU A 46 -2.27 3.59 13.96
C LEU A 46 -3.08 2.56 14.75
N LYS A 47 -4.27 2.26 14.25
CA LYS A 47 -5.10 1.21 14.81
C LYS A 47 -4.99 -0.05 13.95
N ARG A 48 -5.16 0.09 12.64
CA ARG A 48 -5.08 -1.07 11.75
C ARG A 48 -4.96 -0.61 10.31
N ILE A 49 -4.51 -1.54 9.47
CA ILE A 49 -4.49 -1.33 8.02
C ILE A 49 -5.83 -1.85 7.49
N VAL A 50 -6.52 -1.01 6.75
CA VAL A 50 -7.82 -1.35 6.19
C VAL A 50 -7.66 -2.07 4.87
N ASP A 51 -6.74 -1.57 4.02
CA ASP A 51 -6.61 -2.10 2.67
C ASP A 51 -5.25 -1.70 2.11
N ALA A 52 -4.71 -2.52 1.25
CA ALA A 52 -3.46 -2.23 0.58
C ALA A 52 -3.53 -2.72 -0.86
N LYS A 53 -3.13 -1.86 -1.78
CA LYS A 53 -3.09 -2.19 -3.20
C LYS A 53 -1.74 -1.80 -3.75
N LYS A 54 -1.34 -2.47 -4.81
CA LYS A 54 -0.07 -2.13 -5.46
C LYS A 54 -0.25 -2.09 -6.96
N GLN A 55 0.65 -1.35 -7.60
CA GLN A 55 0.66 -1.20 -9.04
C GLN A 55 2.10 -1.38 -9.49
N ILE A 56 2.34 -2.37 -10.32
CA ILE A 56 3.69 -2.66 -10.79
C ILE A 56 3.98 -1.75 -11.98
N VAL A 57 4.99 -0.94 -11.81
CA VAL A 57 5.43 -0.01 -12.84
C VAL A 57 6.95 -0.10 -12.86
N ASN A 58 7.63 0.97 -13.10
CA ASN A 58 9.08 1.01 -12.94
C ASN A 58 9.32 1.23 -11.45
N GLY A 59 9.42 0.14 -10.70
CA GLY A 59 9.30 0.12 -9.26
C GLY A 59 7.91 -0.34 -8.89
N THR A 60 7.42 0.06 -7.75
CA THR A 60 6.09 -0.33 -7.31
C THR A 60 5.40 0.83 -6.62
N ASN A 61 4.16 1.09 -7.03
CA ASN A 61 3.32 2.06 -6.34
C ASN A 61 2.44 1.32 -5.35
N TYR A 62 2.25 1.92 -4.18
CA TYR A 62 1.39 1.36 -3.14
C TYR A 62 0.31 2.36 -2.78
N HIS A 63 -0.90 1.86 -2.59
CA HIS A 63 -2.00 2.68 -2.09
C HIS A 63 -2.47 2.00 -0.81
N ILE A 64 -2.24 2.63 0.32
CA ILE A 64 -2.54 2.05 1.61
C ILE A 64 -3.62 2.88 2.29
N THR A 65 -4.63 2.18 2.79
CA THR A 65 -5.70 2.78 3.57
C THR A 65 -5.58 2.25 4.98
N PHE A 66 -5.56 3.14 5.96
CA PHE A 66 -5.35 2.74 7.34
C PHE A 66 -6.26 3.55 8.27
N GLU A 67 -6.51 2.98 9.44
CA GLU A 67 -7.37 3.61 10.42
C GLU A 67 -6.57 3.92 11.67
N LEU A 68 -6.81 5.10 12.23
CA LEU A 68 -6.16 5.54 13.46
C LEU A 68 -7.05 5.23 14.65
N LYS A 69 -6.48 5.29 15.83
CA LYS A 69 -7.24 4.97 17.05
C LYS A 69 -8.33 5.97 17.37
N ASN A 70 -8.29 7.14 16.73
CA ASN A 70 -9.39 8.10 16.88
C ASN A 70 -10.50 7.83 15.85
N ASN A 71 -10.44 6.68 15.16
CA ASN A 71 -11.44 6.22 14.18
C ASN A 71 -11.41 6.96 12.86
N GLU A 72 -10.41 7.79 12.64
CA GLU A 72 -10.25 8.41 11.33
C GLU A 72 -9.59 7.43 10.38
N VAL A 73 -10.04 7.44 9.13
CA VAL A 73 -9.49 6.59 8.08
C VAL A 73 -8.74 7.48 7.11
N TRP A 74 -7.50 7.13 6.85
CA TRP A 74 -6.61 7.89 5.98
C TRP A 74 -6.10 7.00 4.88
N HIS A 75 -5.64 7.60 3.79
CA HIS A 75 -4.99 6.84 2.74
C HIS A 75 -3.86 7.66 2.14
N ALA A 76 -2.92 6.97 1.52
CA ALA A 76 -1.77 7.61 0.89
C ALA A 76 -1.29 6.73 -0.25
N LYS A 77 -0.65 7.34 -1.24
CA LYS A 77 -0.02 6.60 -2.32
C LYS A 77 1.47 6.90 -2.31
N VAL A 78 2.28 5.86 -2.36
CA VAL A 78 3.72 5.96 -2.26
C VAL A 78 4.36 5.14 -3.38
N HIS A 79 5.39 5.71 -3.99
CA HIS A 79 6.20 4.98 -4.97
C HIS A 79 7.45 4.46 -4.28
N LYS A 80 7.74 3.17 -4.47
CA LYS A 80 8.96 2.56 -3.97
C LYS A 80 9.81 2.21 -5.17
N SER A 81 11.00 2.80 -5.27
CA SER A 81 11.88 2.55 -6.39
C SER A 81 12.60 1.21 -6.23
N PHE A 82 13.27 0.78 -7.27
CA PHE A 82 14.07 -0.45 -7.19
C PHE A 82 15.22 -0.31 -6.19
N SER A 83 15.63 0.91 -5.89
CA SER A 83 16.68 1.13 -4.90
C SER A 83 16.12 1.36 -3.50
N ASN A 84 14.86 1.02 -3.29
CA ASN A 84 14.18 1.13 -1.99
C ASN A 84 14.05 2.55 -1.49
N GLU A 85 13.89 3.49 -2.40
CA GLU A 85 13.60 4.86 -2.03
C GLU A 85 12.11 5.09 -2.16
N PHE A 86 11.56 5.86 -1.21
CA PHE A 86 10.12 6.12 -1.15
C PHE A 86 9.83 7.57 -1.46
N VAL A 87 8.75 7.80 -2.20
CA VAL A 87 8.30 9.16 -2.45
C VAL A 87 6.78 9.13 -2.54
N PHE A 88 6.13 10.18 -2.03
CA PHE A 88 4.68 10.27 -2.11
C PHE A 88 4.24 10.54 -3.54
N ILE A 89 3.29 9.73 -4.02
CA ILE A 89 2.54 10.06 -5.23
C ILE A 89 1.37 10.94 -4.82
N GLU A 90 0.71 10.55 -3.73
CA GLU A 90 -0.34 11.33 -3.11
C GLU A 90 -0.08 11.37 -1.63
N ARG A 91 -0.03 12.58 -1.08
CA ARG A 91 0.17 12.72 0.34
C ARG A 91 -1.02 12.16 1.10
N PRO A 92 -0.81 11.77 2.35
CA PRO A 92 -1.92 11.22 3.14
C PRO A 92 -3.07 12.20 3.23
N SER A 93 -4.27 11.67 3.10
CA SER A 93 -5.47 12.47 3.28
C SER A 93 -6.52 11.63 3.97
N LYS A 94 -7.38 12.32 4.69
CA LYS A 94 -8.43 11.66 5.45
C LYS A 94 -9.61 11.36 4.54
N LYS A 95 -10.11 10.13 4.62
CA LYS A 95 -11.26 9.76 3.81
C LYS A 95 -12.53 10.25 4.47
N ARG A 96 -13.44 10.71 3.64
CA ARG A 96 -14.70 11.11 4.16
C ARG A 96 -15.56 9.90 4.37
N LYS A 97 -16.41 9.98 5.31
CA LYS A 97 -17.33 8.90 5.57
C LYS A 97 -18.52 8.92 4.66
#